data_9c09be6a388938cc5fb07578a5d6183a
#
_entry.id   9c09be6a388938cc5fb07578a5d6183a
#
_cell.length_a   1.000
_cell.length_b   1.000
_cell.length_c   1.000
_cell.angle_alpha   90.00
_cell.angle_beta   90.00
_cell.angle_gamma   90.00
#
_symmetry.space_group_name_H-M   'P 1'
#
loop_
_entity.id
_entity.type
_entity.pdbx_description
1 polymer ?
#
loop_
_entity_poly.entity_id
_entity_poly.type
_entity_poly.pdbx_seq_one_letter_code
_entity_poly.pdbx_strand_id
1 'polypeptide(L)'
;MTRILLIHHSPTESTRRIADAALSAAQIPELAELGDLELVEVAALEPDIDQVLSADAYVLGTTANFGYISGALKHFFDTVYDHVREPTAGRPFSYWIHGGYDTTGAEKAMEAITTGLGWSLAQQPVVWTGAVEEEHLEQVQEMTATVMAAAAD
;
A
#
# COMPACT_ATOMS: atom_id res chain seq x y z
N MET A 1 -16.10 12.38 3.39
CA MET A 1 -14.84 12.18 2.65
C MET A 1 -14.24 10.80 2.96
N THR A 2 -13.97 10.04 1.93
CA THR A 2 -13.35 8.72 2.07
C THR A 2 -11.84 8.86 1.89
N ARG A 3 -11.08 8.36 2.84
CA ARG A 3 -9.62 8.55 2.86
C ARG A 3 -8.89 7.23 2.70
N ILE A 4 -7.96 7.20 1.76
CA ILE A 4 -7.10 6.05 1.49
C ILE A 4 -5.66 6.48 1.76
N LEU A 5 -4.93 5.70 2.55
CA LEU A 5 -3.52 5.99 2.82
C LEU A 5 -2.63 5.19 1.88
N LEU A 6 -1.66 5.87 1.29
CA LEU A 6 -0.57 5.23 0.56
C LEU A 6 0.66 5.27 1.45
N ILE A 7 1.05 4.13 2.00
CA ILE A 7 2.12 4.01 2.98
C ILE A 7 3.33 3.36 2.32
N HIS A 8 4.43 4.09 2.23
CA HIS A 8 5.63 3.58 1.55
C HIS A 8 6.90 4.30 2.00
N HIS A 9 8.02 3.75 1.58
CA HIS A 9 9.34 4.36 1.72
C HIS A 9 10.03 4.19 0.37
N SER A 10 10.25 5.28 -0.34
CA SER A 10 10.74 5.26 -1.72
C SER A 10 11.87 6.26 -1.90
N PRO A 11 13.09 5.92 -1.41
CA PRO A 11 14.21 6.87 -1.38
C PRO A 11 14.99 6.98 -2.69
N THR A 12 14.73 6.10 -3.68
CA THR A 12 15.44 6.10 -4.95
C THR A 12 14.56 6.58 -6.08
N GLU A 13 15.18 6.90 -7.22
CA GLU A 13 14.42 7.32 -8.41
C GLU A 13 13.45 6.22 -8.87
N SER A 14 13.91 4.96 -8.95
CA SER A 14 13.04 3.88 -9.42
C SER A 14 11.91 3.57 -8.44
N THR A 15 12.18 3.56 -7.13
CA THR A 15 11.11 3.34 -6.15
C THR A 15 10.14 4.52 -6.13
N ARG A 16 10.63 5.75 -6.34
CA ARG A 16 9.76 6.93 -6.42
C ARG A 16 8.83 6.85 -7.64
N ARG A 17 9.31 6.33 -8.76
CA ARG A 17 8.46 6.16 -9.95
C ARG A 17 7.27 5.25 -9.65
N ILE A 18 7.49 4.19 -8.87
CA ILE A 18 6.42 3.26 -8.49
C ILE A 18 5.40 3.97 -7.59
N ALA A 19 5.87 4.69 -6.58
CA ALA A 19 4.99 5.44 -5.68
C ALA A 19 4.20 6.51 -6.45
N ASP A 20 4.82 7.19 -7.40
CA ASP A 20 4.15 8.19 -8.21
C ASP A 20 3.06 7.55 -9.08
N ALA A 21 3.30 6.34 -9.59
CA ALA A 21 2.27 5.61 -10.34
C ALA A 21 1.06 5.30 -9.46
N ALA A 22 1.29 4.90 -8.21
CA ALA A 22 0.21 4.68 -7.25
C ALA A 22 -0.57 5.98 -7.00
N LEU A 23 0.15 7.08 -6.76
CA LEU A 23 -0.49 8.38 -6.53
C LEU A 23 -1.31 8.86 -7.73
N SER A 24 -0.88 8.52 -8.94
CA SER A 24 -1.58 8.93 -10.15
C SER A 24 -2.99 8.31 -10.27
N ALA A 25 -3.29 7.27 -9.50
CA ALA A 25 -4.63 6.69 -9.48
C ALA A 25 -5.69 7.72 -9.08
N ALA A 26 -5.32 8.69 -8.24
CA ALA A 26 -6.25 9.76 -7.81
C ALA A 26 -6.71 10.64 -8.97
N GLN A 27 -6.02 10.60 -10.12
CA GLN A 27 -6.37 11.38 -11.30
C GLN A 27 -7.29 10.64 -12.27
N ILE A 28 -7.64 9.39 -11.99
CA ILE A 28 -8.52 8.60 -12.87
C ILE A 28 -9.94 9.16 -12.78
N PRO A 29 -10.51 9.63 -13.91
CA PRO A 29 -11.80 10.32 -13.88
C PRO A 29 -12.96 9.49 -13.30
N GLU A 30 -12.96 8.18 -13.54
CA GLU A 30 -14.03 7.30 -13.10
C GLU A 30 -14.15 7.24 -11.57
N LEU A 31 -13.05 7.47 -10.85
CA LEU A 31 -13.08 7.49 -9.39
C LEU A 31 -13.86 8.68 -8.83
N ALA A 32 -13.87 9.80 -9.55
CA ALA A 32 -14.61 10.98 -9.12
C ALA A 32 -16.13 10.72 -9.08
N GLU A 33 -16.60 9.77 -9.86
CA GLU A 33 -18.02 9.40 -9.89
C GLU A 33 -18.45 8.61 -8.67
N LEU A 34 -17.49 8.04 -7.92
CA LEU A 34 -17.76 7.22 -6.75
C LEU A 34 -17.93 8.04 -5.47
N GLY A 35 -17.63 9.33 -5.53
CA GLY A 35 -17.74 10.20 -4.38
C GLY A 35 -16.46 10.99 -4.13
N ASP A 36 -16.33 11.52 -2.93
CA ASP A 36 -15.19 12.33 -2.54
C ASP A 36 -14.10 11.43 -1.93
N LEU A 37 -13.15 11.02 -2.77
CA LEU A 37 -12.05 10.13 -2.39
C LEU A 37 -10.75 10.92 -2.27
N GLU A 38 -10.03 10.73 -1.18
CA GLU A 38 -8.75 11.37 -0.94
C GLU A 38 -7.66 10.32 -0.78
N LEU A 39 -6.63 10.38 -1.62
CA LEU A 39 -5.45 9.51 -1.50
C LEU A 39 -4.34 10.31 -0.84
N VAL A 40 -3.95 9.88 0.36
CA VAL A 40 -2.95 10.58 1.19
C VAL A 40 -1.67 9.78 1.26
N GLU A 41 -0.57 10.41 0.87
CA GLU A 41 0.75 9.80 0.93
C GLU A 41 1.29 9.88 2.36
N VAL A 42 1.77 8.73 2.88
CA VAL A 42 2.30 8.60 4.23
C VAL A 42 3.70 7.98 4.16
N ALA A 43 4.67 8.66 4.73
CA ALA A 43 6.02 8.10 4.84
C ALA A 43 6.01 6.98 5.89
N ALA A 44 6.45 5.79 5.50
CA ALA A 44 6.47 4.64 6.43
C ALA A 44 7.34 4.89 7.66
N LEU A 45 8.38 5.72 7.53
CA LEU A 45 9.26 6.08 8.65
C LEU A 45 8.63 7.10 9.62
N GLU A 46 7.49 7.67 9.27
CA GLU A 46 6.79 8.65 10.09
C GLU A 46 5.35 8.21 10.35
N PRO A 47 5.16 7.07 11.05
CA PRO A 47 3.82 6.54 11.29
C PRO A 47 3.01 7.43 12.23
N ASP A 48 1.73 7.55 11.95
CA ASP A 48 0.78 8.32 12.75
C ASP A 48 -0.44 7.42 13.01
N ILE A 49 -0.58 6.99 14.25
CA ILE A 49 -1.64 6.06 14.66
C ILE A 49 -3.03 6.64 14.36
N ASP A 50 -3.25 7.91 14.68
CA ASP A 50 -4.56 8.54 14.46
C ASP A 50 -4.92 8.60 12.99
N GLN A 51 -3.93 8.83 12.12
CA GLN A 51 -4.14 8.84 10.68
C GLN A 51 -4.56 7.47 10.17
N VAL A 52 -3.93 6.40 10.66
CA VAL A 52 -4.29 5.03 10.30
C VAL A 52 -5.70 4.70 10.77
N LEU A 53 -6.04 5.08 12.00
CA LEU A 53 -7.37 4.83 12.56
C LEU A 53 -8.48 5.53 11.78
N SER A 54 -8.22 6.71 11.27
CA SER A 54 -9.24 7.52 10.58
C SER A 54 -9.39 7.20 9.09
N ALA A 55 -8.50 6.42 8.52
CA ALA A 55 -8.56 6.08 7.11
C ALA A 55 -9.53 4.92 6.85
N ASP A 56 -10.02 4.84 5.62
CA ASP A 56 -10.98 3.82 5.21
C ASP A 56 -10.33 2.66 4.47
N ALA A 57 -9.14 2.85 3.93
CA ALA A 57 -8.42 1.83 3.16
C ALA A 57 -6.94 2.14 3.10
N TYR A 58 -6.15 1.16 2.69
CA TYR A 58 -4.69 1.26 2.70
C TYR A 58 -4.07 0.67 1.45
N VAL A 59 -3.06 1.35 0.90
CA VAL A 59 -2.17 0.81 -0.12
C VAL A 59 -0.76 0.84 0.47
N LEU A 60 -0.09 -0.31 0.44
CA LEU A 60 1.25 -0.44 1.02
C LEU A 60 2.26 -0.65 -0.10
N GLY A 61 3.41 -0.04 0.02
CA GLY A 61 4.48 -0.24 -0.95
C GLY A 61 5.79 -0.58 -0.26
N THR A 62 6.50 -1.59 -0.78
CA THR A 62 7.78 -2.01 -0.22
C THR A 62 8.70 -2.58 -1.28
N THR A 63 9.99 -2.53 -0.99
CA THR A 63 10.98 -3.36 -1.68
C THR A 63 11.18 -4.64 -0.88
N ALA A 64 11.69 -5.68 -1.56
CA ALA A 64 12.12 -6.91 -0.89
C ALA A 64 13.60 -6.73 -0.53
N ASN A 65 13.90 -6.60 0.76
CA ASN A 65 15.24 -6.36 1.26
C ASN A 65 15.69 -7.54 2.11
N PHE A 66 16.79 -8.18 1.72
CA PHE A 66 17.35 -9.29 2.49
C PHE A 66 16.33 -10.37 2.81
N GLY A 67 15.45 -10.68 1.84
CA GLY A 67 14.43 -11.71 2.01
C GLY A 67 13.23 -11.30 2.87
N TYR A 68 13.04 -9.99 3.07
CA TYR A 68 11.98 -9.47 3.94
C TYR A 68 11.43 -8.15 3.37
N ILE A 69 10.42 -7.56 4.01
CA ILE A 69 9.94 -6.22 3.65
C ILE A 69 10.97 -5.18 4.07
N SER A 70 10.84 -3.94 3.59
CA SER A 70 11.78 -2.89 3.96
C SER A 70 11.71 -2.62 5.47
N GLY A 71 12.84 -2.22 6.04
CA GLY A 71 12.90 -1.84 7.45
C GLY A 71 11.96 -0.68 7.77
N ALA A 72 11.78 0.22 6.81
CA ALA A 72 10.87 1.35 6.98
C ALA A 72 9.42 0.88 7.15
N LEU A 73 8.97 -0.06 6.31
CA LEU A 73 7.60 -0.58 6.43
C LEU A 73 7.44 -1.42 7.69
N LYS A 74 8.46 -2.20 8.05
CA LYS A 74 8.43 -2.95 9.32
C LYS A 74 8.32 -2.01 10.51
N HIS A 75 9.07 -0.90 10.49
CA HIS A 75 8.98 0.13 11.53
C HIS A 75 7.56 0.69 11.62
N PHE A 76 6.93 0.96 10.49
CA PHE A 76 5.54 1.42 10.46
C PHE A 76 4.63 0.42 11.18
N PHE A 77 4.70 -0.85 10.80
CA PHE A 77 3.87 -1.89 11.41
C PHE A 77 4.17 -2.06 12.90
N ASP A 78 5.43 -2.07 13.28
CA ASP A 78 5.81 -2.20 14.70
C ASP A 78 5.22 -1.06 15.55
N THR A 79 5.10 0.13 14.96
CA THR A 79 4.57 1.30 15.66
C THR A 79 3.05 1.25 15.80
N VAL A 80 2.33 0.86 14.75
CA VAL A 80 0.87 1.00 14.73
C VAL A 80 0.10 -0.26 15.07
N TYR A 81 0.69 -1.44 14.87
CA TYR A 81 0.00 -2.73 14.87
C TYR A 81 -0.96 -2.92 16.05
N ASP A 82 -0.45 -2.84 17.28
CA ASP A 82 -1.25 -3.13 18.46
C ASP A 82 -2.38 -2.13 18.67
N HIS A 83 -2.21 -0.91 18.18
CA HIS A 83 -3.18 0.16 18.35
C HIS A 83 -4.32 0.10 17.32
N VAL A 84 -4.08 -0.45 16.15
CA VAL A 84 -5.03 -0.34 15.04
C VAL A 84 -5.68 -1.65 14.64
N ARG A 85 -5.16 -2.81 15.07
CA ARG A 85 -5.60 -4.11 14.57
C ARG A 85 -7.08 -4.40 14.78
N GLU A 86 -7.65 -4.03 15.91
CA GLU A 86 -9.08 -4.25 16.15
C GLU A 86 -9.96 -3.19 15.49
N PRO A 87 -9.68 -1.88 15.69
CA PRO A 87 -10.53 -0.85 15.10
C PRO A 87 -10.56 -0.85 13.57
N THR A 88 -9.49 -1.31 12.91
CA THR A 88 -9.41 -1.26 11.44
C THR A 88 -9.71 -2.61 10.78
N ALA A 89 -10.10 -3.62 11.53
CA ALA A 89 -10.38 -4.95 10.98
C ALA A 89 -11.41 -4.85 9.85
N GLY A 90 -11.16 -5.58 8.76
CA GLY A 90 -12.04 -5.63 7.60
C GLY A 90 -11.84 -4.52 6.58
N ARG A 91 -11.02 -3.51 6.87
CA ARG A 91 -10.79 -2.43 5.91
C ARG A 91 -10.04 -2.93 4.68
N PRO A 92 -10.39 -2.43 3.48
CA PRO A 92 -9.75 -2.90 2.25
C PRO A 92 -8.31 -2.42 2.13
N PHE A 93 -7.48 -3.27 1.51
CA PHE A 93 -6.09 -2.91 1.23
C PHE A 93 -5.57 -3.69 0.03
N SER A 94 -4.45 -3.27 -0.50
CA SER A 94 -3.57 -4.07 -1.34
C SER A 94 -2.17 -3.47 -1.26
N TYR A 95 -1.23 -4.01 -2.06
CA TYR A 95 0.15 -3.59 -1.95
C TYR A 95 0.96 -3.96 -3.19
N TRP A 96 2.16 -3.38 -3.28
CA TRP A 96 3.17 -3.83 -4.24
C TRP A 96 4.44 -4.25 -3.51
N ILE A 97 5.16 -5.17 -4.13
CA ILE A 97 6.50 -5.57 -3.70
C ILE A 97 7.39 -5.60 -4.93
N HIS A 98 8.51 -4.89 -4.88
CA HIS A 98 9.51 -4.90 -5.93
C HIS A 98 10.84 -5.38 -5.37
N GLY A 99 11.47 -6.34 -6.01
CA GLY A 99 12.74 -6.89 -5.54
C GLY A 99 13.75 -7.07 -6.65
N GLY A 100 15.00 -7.34 -6.26
CA GLY A 100 16.07 -7.63 -7.21
C GLY A 100 15.92 -9.01 -7.83
N TYR A 101 15.60 -10.02 -7.02
CA TYR A 101 15.45 -11.38 -7.54
C TYR A 101 14.53 -12.29 -6.75
N ASP A 102 14.36 -12.13 -5.45
CA ASP A 102 13.51 -13.02 -4.65
C ASP A 102 12.60 -12.24 -3.72
N THR A 103 11.30 -12.39 -3.89
CA THR A 103 10.29 -11.68 -3.10
C THR A 103 9.55 -12.60 -2.12
N THR A 104 9.89 -13.88 -2.06
CA THR A 104 9.15 -14.87 -1.27
C THR A 104 9.00 -14.49 0.20
N GLY A 105 10.10 -14.10 0.84
CA GLY A 105 10.06 -13.72 2.26
C GLY A 105 9.28 -12.44 2.51
N ALA A 106 9.38 -11.46 1.59
CA ALA A 106 8.61 -10.23 1.70
C ALA A 106 7.12 -10.50 1.53
N GLU A 107 6.73 -11.39 0.61
CA GLU A 107 5.34 -11.77 0.42
C GLU A 107 4.77 -12.44 1.66
N LYS A 108 5.52 -13.37 2.26
CA LYS A 108 5.11 -14.07 3.48
C LYS A 108 4.95 -13.09 4.65
N ALA A 109 5.88 -12.16 4.79
CA ALA A 109 5.82 -11.17 5.86
C ALA A 109 4.60 -10.28 5.70
N MET A 110 4.37 -9.78 4.49
CA MET A 110 3.21 -8.93 4.21
C MET A 110 1.91 -9.65 4.50
N GLU A 111 1.79 -10.89 4.05
CA GLU A 111 0.59 -11.69 4.29
C GLU A 111 0.36 -11.93 5.78
N ALA A 112 1.39 -12.29 6.52
CA ALA A 112 1.28 -12.55 7.96
C ALA A 112 0.85 -11.31 8.73
N ILE A 113 1.46 -10.16 8.44
CA ILE A 113 1.18 -8.91 9.15
C ILE A 113 -0.23 -8.42 8.85
N THR A 114 -0.63 -8.41 7.57
CA THR A 114 -1.96 -7.90 7.18
C THR A 114 -3.08 -8.84 7.61
N THR A 115 -2.81 -10.14 7.67
CA THR A 115 -3.76 -11.10 8.24
C THR A 115 -3.96 -10.82 9.72
N GLY A 116 -2.88 -10.56 10.46
CA GLY A 116 -2.98 -10.19 11.86
C GLY A 116 -3.73 -8.88 12.10
N LEU A 117 -3.60 -7.93 11.17
CA LEU A 117 -4.37 -6.68 11.21
C LEU A 117 -5.84 -6.90 10.89
N GLY A 118 -6.19 -8.01 10.26
CA GLY A 118 -7.54 -8.30 9.85
C GLY A 118 -8.01 -7.52 8.63
N TRP A 119 -7.09 -6.91 7.89
CA TRP A 119 -7.43 -6.14 6.69
C TRP A 119 -7.87 -7.08 5.56
N SER A 120 -8.73 -6.60 4.68
CA SER A 120 -9.33 -7.38 3.61
C SER A 120 -8.67 -7.05 2.26
N LEU A 121 -8.08 -8.05 1.63
CA LEU A 121 -7.40 -7.86 0.34
C LEU A 121 -8.42 -7.52 -0.75
N ALA A 122 -8.35 -6.30 -1.28
CA ALA A 122 -9.30 -5.80 -2.27
C ALA A 122 -8.90 -6.12 -3.70
N GLN A 123 -7.62 -6.33 -3.93
CA GLN A 123 -7.08 -6.59 -5.27
C GLN A 123 -5.80 -7.40 -5.14
N GLN A 124 -5.52 -8.23 -6.14
CA GLN A 124 -4.29 -9.01 -6.20
C GLN A 124 -3.08 -8.06 -6.09
N PRO A 125 -2.14 -8.34 -5.19
CA PRO A 125 -0.94 -7.50 -5.07
C PRO A 125 -0.10 -7.50 -6.35
N VAL A 126 0.66 -6.44 -6.56
CA VAL A 126 1.57 -6.32 -7.70
C VAL A 126 2.98 -6.66 -7.20
N VAL A 127 3.50 -7.81 -7.62
CA VAL A 127 4.80 -8.32 -7.16
C VAL A 127 5.66 -8.65 -8.37
N TRP A 128 6.87 -8.09 -8.45
CA TRP A 128 7.78 -8.40 -9.54
C TRP A 128 9.23 -8.20 -9.13
N THR A 129 10.13 -8.73 -9.94
CA THR A 129 11.57 -8.58 -9.75
C THR A 129 12.20 -7.97 -11.00
N GLY A 130 13.36 -7.33 -10.82
CA GLY A 130 14.11 -6.76 -11.92
C GLY A 130 13.69 -5.34 -12.28
N ALA A 131 13.79 -5.01 -13.56
CA ALA A 131 13.55 -3.65 -14.03
C ALA A 131 12.11 -3.19 -13.77
N VAL A 132 11.96 -1.89 -13.54
CA VAL A 132 10.65 -1.25 -13.41
C VAL A 132 10.19 -0.86 -14.82
N GLU A 133 9.24 -1.61 -15.35
CA GLU A 133 8.71 -1.38 -16.69
C GLU A 133 7.37 -0.63 -16.64
N GLU A 134 6.97 -0.07 -17.76
CA GLU A 134 5.71 0.68 -17.86
C GLU A 134 4.50 -0.16 -17.44
N GLU A 135 4.50 -1.46 -17.80
CA GLU A 135 3.40 -2.36 -17.42
C GLU A 135 3.27 -2.51 -15.89
N HIS A 136 4.40 -2.48 -15.17
CA HIS A 136 4.37 -2.56 -13.71
C HIS A 136 3.74 -1.31 -13.11
N LEU A 137 4.07 -0.15 -13.66
CA LEU A 137 3.51 1.12 -13.22
C LEU A 137 2.00 1.18 -13.46
N GLU A 138 1.55 0.67 -14.60
CA GLU A 138 0.12 0.58 -14.90
C GLU A 138 -0.61 -0.34 -13.94
N GLN A 139 -0.01 -1.49 -13.61
CA GLN A 139 -0.58 -2.45 -12.67
C GLN A 139 -0.69 -1.84 -11.26
N VAL A 140 0.32 -1.08 -10.83
CA VAL A 140 0.31 -0.41 -9.52
C VAL A 140 -0.78 0.67 -9.50
N GLN A 141 -0.94 1.42 -10.58
CA GLN A 141 -2.00 2.41 -10.68
C GLN A 141 -3.39 1.74 -10.59
N GLU A 142 -3.60 0.66 -11.34
CA GLU A 142 -4.87 -0.06 -11.33
C GLU A 142 -5.18 -0.67 -9.96
N MET A 143 -4.18 -1.26 -9.32
CA MET A 143 -4.34 -1.83 -7.98
C MET A 143 -4.77 -0.74 -7.00
N THR A 144 -4.11 0.41 -7.03
CA THR A 144 -4.45 1.54 -6.17
C THR A 144 -5.87 2.03 -6.42
N ALA A 145 -6.25 2.16 -7.69
CA ALA A 145 -7.60 2.58 -8.07
C ALA A 145 -8.66 1.59 -7.55
N THR A 146 -8.36 0.29 -7.61
CA THR A 146 -9.29 -0.73 -7.11
C THR A 146 -9.49 -0.64 -5.60
N VAL A 147 -8.42 -0.39 -4.85
CA VAL A 147 -8.51 -0.17 -3.40
C VAL A 147 -9.34 1.07 -3.10
N MET A 148 -9.11 2.16 -3.85
CA MET A 148 -9.89 3.39 -3.68
C MET A 148 -11.38 3.15 -3.94
N ALA A 149 -11.70 2.41 -5.00
CA ALA A 149 -13.09 2.07 -5.32
C ALA A 149 -13.72 1.19 -4.23
N ALA A 150 -12.98 0.24 -3.70
CA ALA A 150 -13.45 -0.62 -2.60
C ALA A 150 -13.75 0.20 -1.34
N ALA A 151 -12.96 1.22 -1.08
CA ALA A 151 -13.15 2.11 0.08
C ALA A 151 -14.43 2.95 -0.06
N ALA A 152 -14.86 3.23 -1.30
CA ALA A 152 -16.04 4.04 -1.57
C ALA A 152 -17.36 3.29 -1.28
N ASP A 153 -17.30 1.97 -1.20
CA ASP A 153 -18.48 1.15 -0.90
C ASP A 153 -18.83 1.20 0.62
#